data_38c7a5f10ee29dc20c871dd053570a3e
#
_entry.id   38c7a5f10ee29dc20c871dd053570a3e
#
_cell.length_a   1.000
_cell.length_b   1.000
_cell.length_c   1.000
_cell.angle_alpha   90.00
_cell.angle_beta   90.00
_cell.angle_gamma   90.00
#
_symmetry.space_group_name_H-M   'P 1'
#
loop_
_entity.id
_entity.type
_entity.pdbx_description
1 polymer ?
#
loop_
_entity_poly.entity_id
_entity_poly.type
_entity_poly.pdbx_seq_one_letter_code
_entity_poly.pdbx_strand_id
1 'polypeptide(L)'
;MPKSEKFTLSTQQDIQDFTNGCCFFGTGGGGNAEFGQAMLTDALNAGKKIQIIDSQTVHNDDWIVCPYLMGTSGPETDKTKQDKLKYGLLSKTVGNMPAAATKLLLQQSSKPINLSAIIPYEIGGAATASALATAAWLEVPTIDADFVGRSVPEATQMLPAIHGLDLCPTASSDAFGNETPKFPSNLGTMSV
;
A
#
# COMPACT_ATOMS: atom_id res chain seq x y z
N MET A 1 -16.74 -13.24 23.10
CA MET A 1 -15.69 -12.82 22.16
C MET A 1 -15.22 -11.44 22.58
N PRO A 2 -13.93 -11.15 22.71
CA PRO A 2 -13.49 -9.79 22.96
C PRO A 2 -13.97 -8.89 21.81
N LYS A 3 -14.39 -7.68 22.15
CA LYS A 3 -14.73 -6.67 21.13
C LYS A 3 -13.52 -6.47 20.22
N SER A 4 -13.72 -6.46 18.91
CA SER A 4 -12.69 -6.12 17.93
C SER A 4 -12.09 -4.76 18.31
N GLU A 5 -10.90 -4.76 18.90
CA GLU A 5 -10.24 -3.53 19.28
C GLU A 5 -9.72 -2.85 18.00
N LYS A 6 -10.24 -1.65 17.71
CA LYS A 6 -9.65 -0.75 16.74
C LYS A 6 -8.39 -0.16 17.36
N PHE A 7 -7.27 -0.34 16.72
CA PHE A 7 -6.02 0.29 17.11
C PHE A 7 -5.76 1.53 16.24
N THR A 8 -5.23 2.59 16.85
CA THR A 8 -4.95 3.85 16.14
C THR A 8 -3.54 4.31 16.47
N LEU A 9 -2.74 4.61 15.46
CA LEU A 9 -1.47 5.29 15.65
C LEU A 9 -1.77 6.80 15.76
N SER A 10 -1.51 7.37 16.93
CA SER A 10 -1.91 8.75 17.27
C SER A 10 -0.72 9.65 17.57
N THR A 11 0.45 9.08 17.80
CA THR A 11 1.66 9.82 18.18
C THR A 11 2.85 9.41 17.32
N GLN A 12 3.89 10.20 17.30
CA GLN A 12 5.16 9.86 16.65
C GLN A 12 5.80 8.61 17.27
N GLN A 13 5.61 8.41 18.58
CA GLN A 13 6.12 7.22 19.27
C GLN A 13 5.39 5.96 18.77
N ASP A 14 4.04 6.02 18.64
CA ASP A 14 3.27 4.89 18.08
C ASP A 14 3.78 4.50 16.69
N ILE A 15 4.04 5.51 15.84
CA ILE A 15 4.57 5.31 14.48
C ILE A 15 5.94 4.63 14.53
N GLN A 16 6.83 5.11 15.39
CA GLN A 16 8.17 4.57 15.53
C GLN A 16 8.15 3.12 16.02
N ASP A 17 7.39 2.85 17.07
CA ASP A 17 7.29 1.52 17.66
C ASP A 17 6.68 0.52 16.66
N PHE A 18 5.62 0.94 15.98
CA PHE A 18 4.96 0.13 14.95
C PHE A 18 5.91 -0.21 13.79
N THR A 19 6.58 0.80 13.21
CA THR A 19 7.47 0.58 12.06
C THR A 19 8.71 -0.22 12.42
N ASN A 20 9.26 -0.05 13.63
CA ASN A 20 10.35 -0.88 14.14
C ASN A 20 9.92 -2.34 14.29
N GLY A 21 8.71 -2.59 14.82
CA GLY A 21 8.11 -3.91 14.88
C GLY A 21 7.96 -4.54 13.48
N CYS A 22 7.45 -3.77 12.51
CA CYS A 22 7.34 -4.22 11.13
C CYS A 22 8.70 -4.57 10.50
N CYS A 23 9.75 -3.78 10.77
CA CYS A 23 11.12 -4.10 10.33
C CYS A 23 11.63 -5.40 10.93
N PHE A 24 11.38 -5.62 12.22
CA PHE A 24 11.80 -6.84 12.91
C PHE A 24 11.14 -8.08 12.27
N PHE A 25 9.83 -8.07 12.11
CA PHE A 25 9.10 -9.18 11.50
C PHE A 25 9.31 -9.30 9.99
N GLY A 26 9.64 -8.20 9.29
CA GLY A 26 10.02 -8.19 7.87
C GLY A 26 11.37 -8.86 7.58
N THR A 27 12.16 -9.18 8.63
CA THR A 27 13.41 -9.97 8.55
C THR A 27 14.43 -9.41 7.54
N GLY A 28 14.48 -8.09 7.38
CA GLY A 28 15.43 -7.37 6.51
C GLY A 28 14.89 -6.99 5.13
N GLY A 29 13.65 -7.37 4.80
CA GLY A 29 12.94 -6.92 3.60
C GLY A 29 11.83 -5.92 3.89
N GLY A 30 11.07 -5.54 2.87
CA GLY A 30 9.91 -4.63 3.00
C GLY A 30 10.26 -3.16 3.27
N GLY A 31 11.50 -2.75 3.00
CA GLY A 31 11.98 -1.38 3.16
C GLY A 31 12.29 -0.97 4.61
N ASN A 32 12.96 0.19 4.77
CA ASN A 32 13.41 0.66 6.07
C ASN A 32 12.32 1.39 6.87
N ALA A 33 12.53 1.47 8.20
CA ALA A 33 11.61 2.12 9.11
C ALA A 33 11.50 3.62 8.85
N GLU A 34 12.59 4.31 8.56
CA GLU A 34 12.63 5.76 8.38
C GLU A 34 11.71 6.21 7.24
N PHE A 35 11.71 5.46 6.13
CA PHE A 35 10.81 5.76 5.02
C PHE A 35 9.34 5.51 5.39
N GLY A 36 9.07 4.43 6.11
CA GLY A 36 7.73 4.13 6.64
C GLY A 36 7.24 5.19 7.63
N GLN A 37 8.11 5.60 8.55
CA GLN A 37 7.84 6.67 9.53
C GLN A 37 7.51 7.98 8.84
N ALA A 38 8.26 8.35 7.81
CA ALA A 38 7.99 9.59 7.06
C ALA A 38 6.58 9.58 6.44
N MET A 39 6.18 8.49 5.78
CA MET A 39 4.84 8.38 5.17
C MET A 39 3.70 8.48 6.20
N LEU A 40 3.85 7.82 7.36
CA LEU A 40 2.84 7.85 8.42
C LEU A 40 2.83 9.21 9.14
N THR A 41 4.00 9.82 9.34
CA THR A 41 4.12 11.17 9.91
C THR A 41 3.44 12.21 9.03
N ASP A 42 3.62 12.12 7.72
CA ASP A 42 2.95 13.02 6.77
C ASP A 42 1.43 12.89 6.86
N ALA A 43 0.91 11.66 6.94
CA ALA A 43 -0.53 11.43 7.12
C ALA A 43 -1.03 11.99 8.47
N LEU A 44 -0.30 11.74 9.57
CA LEU A 44 -0.65 12.24 10.90
C LEU A 44 -0.65 13.78 10.95
N ASN A 45 0.38 14.42 10.38
CA ASN A 45 0.49 15.88 10.30
C ASN A 45 -0.61 16.52 9.45
N ALA A 46 -1.11 15.79 8.45
CA ALA A 46 -2.27 16.17 7.63
C ALA A 46 -3.61 15.95 8.36
N GLY A 47 -3.60 15.53 9.61
CA GLY A 47 -4.81 15.26 10.40
C GLY A 47 -5.55 13.98 10.01
N LYS A 48 -4.90 13.08 9.28
CA LYS A 48 -5.50 11.82 8.87
C LYS A 48 -5.47 10.80 10.01
N LYS A 49 -6.50 9.96 10.08
CA LYS A 49 -6.56 8.85 11.04
C LYS A 49 -5.83 7.64 10.49
N ILE A 50 -4.88 7.10 11.26
CA ILE A 50 -4.19 5.85 10.94
C ILE A 50 -4.82 4.76 11.78
N GLN A 51 -5.79 4.05 11.23
CA GLN A 51 -6.59 3.04 11.93
C GLN A 51 -6.27 1.62 11.46
N ILE A 52 -6.18 0.71 12.41
CA ILE A 52 -6.03 -0.73 12.17
C ILE A 52 -7.26 -1.44 12.76
N ILE A 53 -7.82 -2.38 12.02
CA ILE A 53 -9.00 -3.17 12.42
C ILE A 53 -8.67 -4.65 12.37
N ASP A 54 -9.33 -5.42 13.24
CA ASP A 54 -9.23 -6.87 13.26
C ASP A 54 -9.72 -7.48 11.93
N SER A 55 -8.96 -8.41 11.38
CA SER A 55 -9.30 -9.12 10.13
C SER A 55 -10.67 -9.84 10.21
N GLN A 56 -11.10 -10.24 11.40
CA GLN A 56 -12.41 -10.86 11.62
C GLN A 56 -13.59 -9.90 11.44
N THR A 57 -13.34 -8.60 11.33
CA THR A 57 -14.38 -7.60 11.05
C THR A 57 -14.70 -7.43 9.57
N VAL A 58 -13.92 -8.08 8.70
CA VAL A 58 -14.09 -8.04 7.26
C VAL A 58 -15.15 -9.03 6.81
N HIS A 59 -16.05 -8.58 5.95
CA HIS A 59 -17.15 -9.38 5.41
C HIS A 59 -16.88 -9.74 3.94
N ASN A 60 -17.57 -10.78 3.47
CA ASN A 60 -17.37 -11.28 2.09
C ASN A 60 -17.73 -10.26 0.99
N ASP A 61 -18.57 -9.28 1.32
CA ASP A 61 -19.01 -8.23 0.39
C ASP A 61 -18.13 -6.97 0.45
N ASP A 62 -17.10 -6.98 1.29
CA ASP A 62 -16.19 -5.85 1.44
C ASP A 62 -15.20 -5.77 0.28
N TRP A 63 -15.08 -4.57 -0.30
CA TRP A 63 -14.04 -4.28 -1.27
C TRP A 63 -12.76 -3.86 -0.56
N ILE A 64 -11.70 -4.62 -0.82
CA ILE A 64 -10.39 -4.44 -0.22
C ILE A 64 -9.37 -4.23 -1.34
N VAL A 65 -8.43 -3.31 -1.13
CA VAL A 65 -7.29 -3.10 -2.04
C VAL A 65 -5.99 -3.39 -1.29
N CYS A 66 -5.06 -4.02 -1.98
CA CYS A 66 -3.72 -4.31 -1.50
C CYS A 66 -2.72 -3.41 -2.23
N PRO A 67 -2.37 -2.24 -1.69
CA PRO A 67 -1.34 -1.39 -2.26
C PRO A 67 0.05 -1.88 -1.87
N TYR A 68 1.02 -1.71 -2.76
CA TYR A 68 2.42 -1.98 -2.47
C TYR A 68 3.34 -1.06 -3.26
N LEU A 69 4.58 -0.95 -2.80
CA LEU A 69 5.62 -0.17 -3.45
C LEU A 69 6.48 -1.10 -4.31
N MET A 70 6.74 -0.69 -5.55
CA MET A 70 7.69 -1.36 -6.43
C MET A 70 8.86 -0.44 -6.69
N GLY A 71 10.07 -0.98 -6.67
CA GLY A 71 11.27 -0.22 -6.96
C GLY A 71 12.53 -0.88 -6.45
N THR A 72 13.65 -0.19 -6.61
CA THR A 72 14.93 -0.59 -6.06
C THR A 72 15.21 0.18 -4.77
N SER A 73 15.77 -0.50 -3.78
CA SER A 73 16.35 0.11 -2.58
C SER A 73 17.79 0.63 -2.80
N GLY A 74 18.33 0.45 -4.00
CA GLY A 74 19.66 0.91 -4.34
C GLY A 74 19.78 2.45 -4.32
N PRO A 75 20.95 2.98 -3.99
CA PRO A 75 21.20 4.42 -3.98
C PRO A 75 21.08 5.00 -5.40
N GLU A 76 20.61 6.24 -5.49
CA GLU A 76 20.55 6.96 -6.74
C GLU A 76 21.97 7.23 -7.28
N THR A 77 22.24 6.74 -8.49
CA THR A 77 23.53 6.96 -9.16
C THR A 77 23.58 8.32 -9.88
N ASP A 78 24.77 8.83 -10.17
CA ASP A 78 24.92 10.08 -10.95
C ASP A 78 24.30 9.96 -12.36
N LYS A 79 24.36 8.76 -12.96
CA LYS A 79 23.68 8.48 -14.22
C LYS A 79 22.17 8.65 -14.08
N THR A 80 21.57 8.08 -13.03
CA THR A 80 20.12 8.22 -12.79
C THR A 80 19.71 9.68 -12.59
N LYS A 81 20.53 10.47 -11.88
CA LYS A 81 20.30 11.93 -11.73
C LYS A 81 20.34 12.66 -13.06
N GLN A 82 21.35 12.37 -13.90
CA GLN A 82 21.47 12.95 -15.24
C GLN A 82 20.29 12.57 -16.15
N ASP A 83 19.86 11.31 -16.12
CA ASP A 83 18.70 10.85 -16.89
C ASP A 83 17.41 11.55 -16.41
N LYS A 84 17.21 11.73 -15.11
CA LYS A 84 16.08 12.52 -14.58
C LYS A 84 16.09 13.96 -15.10
N LEU A 85 17.24 14.61 -15.10
CA LEU A 85 17.41 15.95 -15.68
C LEU A 85 17.05 15.97 -17.17
N LYS A 86 17.59 15.03 -17.93
CA LYS A 86 17.38 14.89 -19.38
C LYS A 86 15.91 14.70 -19.73
N TYR A 87 15.16 13.94 -18.93
CA TYR A 87 13.75 13.64 -19.18
C TYR A 87 12.77 14.56 -18.43
N GLY A 88 13.27 15.61 -17.77
CA GLY A 88 12.42 16.57 -17.05
C GLY A 88 11.80 16.03 -15.77
N LEU A 89 12.31 14.92 -15.23
CA LEU A 89 11.80 14.28 -14.01
C LEU A 89 12.41 14.91 -12.74
N LEU A 90 12.27 16.24 -12.60
CA LEU A 90 12.91 16.99 -11.53
C LEU A 90 12.03 17.18 -10.30
N SER A 91 10.72 17.18 -10.50
CA SER A 91 9.76 17.47 -9.44
C SER A 91 8.79 16.32 -9.28
N LYS A 92 8.69 15.79 -8.06
CA LYS A 92 7.65 14.85 -7.71
C LYS A 92 6.32 15.61 -7.60
N THR A 93 5.28 15.09 -8.26
CA THR A 93 3.93 15.68 -8.28
C THR A 93 2.94 14.87 -7.45
N VAL A 94 3.26 13.61 -7.16
CA VAL A 94 2.42 12.69 -6.40
C VAL A 94 3.08 12.38 -5.05
N GLY A 95 2.43 12.79 -3.97
CA GLY A 95 2.94 12.57 -2.59
C GLY A 95 2.75 11.14 -2.11
N ASN A 96 1.57 10.55 -2.37
CA ASN A 96 1.26 9.16 -2.01
C ASN A 96 0.89 8.38 -3.26
N MET A 97 1.87 7.75 -3.87
CA MET A 97 1.72 6.98 -5.11
C MET A 97 0.74 5.80 -4.98
N PRO A 98 0.78 4.98 -3.89
CA PRO A 98 -0.19 3.91 -3.72
C PRO A 98 -1.64 4.40 -3.58
N ALA A 99 -1.87 5.54 -2.95
CA ALA A 99 -3.20 6.14 -2.88
C ALA A 99 -3.68 6.64 -4.26
N ALA A 100 -2.79 7.25 -5.06
CA ALA A 100 -3.10 7.64 -6.43
C ALA A 100 -3.44 6.42 -7.29
N ALA A 101 -2.63 5.37 -7.25
CA ALA A 101 -2.90 4.12 -7.96
C ALA A 101 -4.22 3.47 -7.53
N THR A 102 -4.53 3.47 -6.22
CA THR A 102 -5.81 2.95 -5.71
C THR A 102 -6.99 3.76 -6.24
N LYS A 103 -6.91 5.09 -6.23
CA LYS A 103 -7.96 5.96 -6.79
C LYS A 103 -8.16 5.68 -8.27
N LEU A 104 -7.07 5.56 -9.05
CA LEU A 104 -7.14 5.21 -10.46
C LEU A 104 -7.86 3.86 -10.66
N LEU A 105 -7.50 2.84 -9.87
CA LEU A 105 -8.12 1.52 -9.94
C LEU A 105 -9.64 1.58 -9.70
N LEU A 106 -10.06 2.31 -8.67
CA LEU A 106 -11.49 2.48 -8.33
C LEU A 106 -12.26 3.24 -9.40
N GLN A 107 -11.65 4.25 -10.02
CA GLN A 107 -12.25 5.04 -11.10
C GLN A 107 -12.48 4.25 -12.39
N GLN A 108 -11.67 3.22 -12.62
CA GLN A 108 -11.79 2.36 -13.82
C GLN A 108 -12.88 1.30 -13.69
N SER A 109 -13.48 1.14 -12.52
CA SER A 109 -14.60 0.21 -12.34
C SER A 109 -15.85 0.71 -13.07
N SER A 110 -16.54 -0.20 -13.74
CA SER A 110 -17.83 0.08 -14.40
C SER A 110 -18.98 0.36 -13.42
N LYS A 111 -18.80 0.01 -12.16
CA LYS A 111 -19.74 0.25 -11.06
C LYS A 111 -19.03 1.01 -9.93
N PRO A 112 -19.76 1.87 -9.19
CA PRO A 112 -19.19 2.47 -7.99
C PRO A 112 -18.72 1.40 -7.00
N ILE A 113 -17.45 1.46 -6.61
CA ILE A 113 -16.88 0.61 -5.58
C ILE A 113 -16.79 1.43 -4.29
N ASN A 114 -17.38 0.91 -3.22
CA ASN A 114 -17.20 1.44 -1.89
C ASN A 114 -16.03 0.70 -1.25
N LEU A 115 -14.85 1.32 -1.24
CA LEU A 115 -13.66 0.75 -0.61
C LEU A 115 -13.88 0.64 0.90
N SER A 116 -13.84 -0.58 1.44
CA SER A 116 -14.07 -0.85 2.86
C SER A 116 -12.79 -0.75 3.68
N ALA A 117 -11.68 -1.25 3.15
CA ALA A 117 -10.40 -1.29 3.85
C ALA A 117 -9.21 -1.47 2.90
N ILE A 118 -8.03 -1.26 3.44
CA ILE A 118 -6.74 -1.59 2.82
C ILE A 118 -6.13 -2.79 3.56
N ILE A 119 -5.50 -3.70 2.82
CA ILE A 119 -4.68 -4.78 3.39
C ILE A 119 -3.24 -4.61 2.95
N PRO A 120 -2.24 -4.67 3.85
CA PRO A 120 -0.83 -4.71 3.47
C PRO A 120 -0.49 -5.90 2.58
N TYR A 121 0.42 -5.69 1.65
CA TYR A 121 0.96 -6.77 0.83
C TYR A 121 1.79 -7.75 1.67
N GLU A 122 2.72 -7.19 2.46
CA GLU A 122 3.71 -7.92 3.25
C GLU A 122 4.06 -7.16 4.53
N ILE A 123 4.74 -7.82 5.46
CA ILE A 123 5.29 -7.16 6.65
C ILE A 123 6.65 -6.55 6.31
N GLY A 124 6.81 -5.25 6.59
CA GLY A 124 8.07 -4.53 6.43
C GLY A 124 7.94 -3.07 6.83
N GLY A 125 9.05 -2.44 7.18
CA GLY A 125 9.04 -1.07 7.71
C GLY A 125 8.42 -0.04 6.79
N ALA A 126 8.71 -0.11 5.48
CA ALA A 126 8.09 0.74 4.47
C ALA A 126 6.83 0.09 3.86
N ALA A 127 6.84 -1.22 3.60
CA ALA A 127 5.76 -1.91 2.93
C ALA A 127 4.45 -1.83 3.72
N THR A 128 4.46 -2.22 5.00
CA THR A 128 3.27 -2.12 5.87
C THR A 128 2.87 -0.66 6.09
N ALA A 129 3.84 0.23 6.38
CA ALA A 129 3.57 1.64 6.60
C ALA A 129 2.94 2.32 5.38
N SER A 130 3.34 1.95 4.15
CA SER A 130 2.74 2.51 2.93
C SER A 130 1.27 2.14 2.79
N ALA A 131 0.88 0.92 3.19
CA ALA A 131 -0.51 0.49 3.19
C ALA A 131 -1.34 1.30 4.22
N LEU A 132 -0.80 1.48 5.45
CA LEU A 132 -1.46 2.29 6.47
C LEU A 132 -1.59 3.76 6.04
N ALA A 133 -0.54 4.34 5.46
CA ALA A 133 -0.59 5.70 4.94
C ALA A 133 -1.61 5.82 3.80
N THR A 134 -1.67 4.85 2.89
CA THR A 134 -2.66 4.79 1.81
C THR A 134 -4.09 4.77 2.38
N ALA A 135 -4.34 3.90 3.36
CA ALA A 135 -5.63 3.80 4.04
C ALA A 135 -6.03 5.14 4.69
N ALA A 136 -5.09 5.78 5.41
CA ALA A 136 -5.32 7.07 6.04
C ALA A 136 -5.67 8.18 5.02
N TRP A 137 -4.97 8.24 3.89
CA TRP A 137 -5.26 9.20 2.82
C TRP A 137 -6.57 8.91 2.08
N LEU A 138 -7.03 7.67 2.07
CA LEU A 138 -8.32 7.25 1.50
C LEU A 138 -9.45 7.24 2.53
N GLU A 139 -9.15 7.58 3.80
CA GLU A 139 -10.11 7.64 4.90
C GLU A 139 -10.82 6.31 5.21
N VAL A 140 -10.11 5.20 4.97
CA VAL A 140 -10.54 3.85 5.32
C VAL A 140 -9.55 3.21 6.32
N PRO A 141 -9.94 2.16 7.05
CA PRO A 141 -9.02 1.46 7.94
C PRO A 141 -8.07 0.53 7.19
N THR A 142 -6.99 0.13 7.86
CA THR A 142 -6.12 -0.97 7.44
C THR A 142 -6.50 -2.23 8.22
N ILE A 143 -6.51 -3.37 7.54
CA ILE A 143 -6.74 -4.67 8.15
C ILE A 143 -5.46 -5.15 8.85
N ASP A 144 -5.59 -5.65 10.08
CA ASP A 144 -4.49 -6.31 10.81
C ASP A 144 -4.24 -7.71 10.25
N ALA A 145 -3.72 -7.74 9.06
CA ALA A 145 -3.30 -8.92 8.31
C ALA A 145 -2.43 -8.48 7.13
N ASP A 146 -1.80 -9.43 6.47
CA ASP A 146 -1.11 -9.25 5.19
C ASP A 146 -1.21 -10.54 4.36
N PHE A 147 -0.74 -10.51 3.11
CA PHE A 147 -0.83 -11.66 2.22
C PHE A 147 0.40 -12.56 2.20
N VAL A 148 1.42 -12.31 3.03
CA VAL A 148 2.69 -13.05 2.96
C VAL A 148 3.19 -13.52 4.32
N GLY A 149 2.96 -12.77 5.39
CA GLY A 149 3.48 -13.03 6.74
C GLY A 149 4.97 -12.71 6.91
N ARG A 150 5.60 -12.15 5.90
CA ARG A 150 7.01 -11.74 5.83
C ARG A 150 7.23 -10.86 4.60
N SER A 151 8.46 -10.39 4.37
CA SER A 151 8.80 -9.76 3.10
C SER A 151 9.20 -10.78 2.03
N VAL A 152 8.81 -10.51 0.77
CA VAL A 152 9.11 -11.34 -0.40
C VAL A 152 9.46 -10.47 -1.61
N PRO A 153 10.30 -10.97 -2.55
CA PRO A 153 10.74 -10.20 -3.71
C PRO A 153 9.72 -10.08 -4.84
N GLU A 154 8.70 -10.94 -4.89
CA GLU A 154 7.80 -11.03 -6.05
C GLU A 154 6.32 -11.10 -5.65
N ALA A 155 5.47 -10.37 -6.38
CA ALA A 155 4.03 -10.35 -6.14
C ALA A 155 3.36 -11.74 -6.32
N THR A 156 3.96 -12.62 -7.10
CA THR A 156 3.49 -14.00 -7.28
C THR A 156 3.63 -14.89 -6.05
N GLN A 157 4.33 -14.40 -5.02
CA GLN A 157 4.53 -15.11 -3.75
C GLN A 157 3.48 -14.76 -2.68
N MET A 158 2.53 -13.89 -2.99
CA MET A 158 1.41 -13.60 -2.10
C MET A 158 0.36 -14.70 -2.12
N LEU A 159 -0.34 -14.90 -1.01
CA LEU A 159 -1.35 -15.95 -0.86
C LEU A 159 -2.39 -16.00 -1.99
N PRO A 160 -2.99 -14.89 -2.45
CA PRO A 160 -3.90 -14.94 -3.58
C PRO A 160 -3.30 -15.58 -4.84
N ALA A 161 -2.06 -15.21 -5.20
CA ALA A 161 -1.38 -15.79 -6.36
C ALA A 161 -1.07 -17.28 -6.18
N ILE A 162 -0.62 -17.68 -4.99
CA ILE A 162 -0.34 -19.08 -4.65
C ILE A 162 -1.61 -19.94 -4.76
N HIS A 163 -2.76 -19.36 -4.42
CA HIS A 163 -4.07 -20.00 -4.55
C HIS A 163 -4.68 -19.87 -5.94
N GLY A 164 -3.93 -19.39 -6.93
CA GLY A 164 -4.36 -19.31 -8.33
C GLY A 164 -5.36 -18.21 -8.63
N LEU A 165 -5.51 -17.23 -7.75
CA LEU A 165 -6.33 -16.05 -8.01
C LEU A 165 -5.60 -15.09 -8.96
N ASP A 166 -6.34 -14.48 -9.88
CA ASP A 166 -5.79 -13.44 -10.74
C ASP A 166 -5.47 -12.19 -9.90
N LEU A 167 -4.29 -11.62 -10.11
CA LEU A 167 -3.88 -10.38 -9.46
C LEU A 167 -4.39 -9.13 -10.19
N CYS A 168 -5.12 -9.28 -11.28
CA CYS A 168 -5.80 -8.19 -11.97
C CYS A 168 -7.26 -8.04 -11.45
N PRO A 169 -7.81 -6.82 -11.46
CA PRO A 169 -7.23 -5.60 -12.02
C PRO A 169 -6.16 -4.96 -11.12
N THR A 170 -5.19 -4.29 -11.74
CA THR A 170 -4.15 -3.53 -11.03
C THR A 170 -4.03 -2.13 -11.60
N ALA A 171 -3.47 -1.21 -10.83
CA ALA A 171 -3.08 0.11 -11.32
C ALA A 171 -1.73 0.50 -10.70
N SER A 172 -0.95 1.29 -11.41
CA SER A 172 0.29 1.85 -10.92
C SER A 172 0.30 3.36 -11.08
N SER A 173 0.97 4.04 -10.16
CA SER A 173 1.26 5.46 -10.22
C SER A 173 2.68 5.68 -9.75
N ASP A 174 3.42 6.56 -10.43
CA ASP A 174 4.74 6.97 -9.99
C ASP A 174 4.73 8.37 -9.35
N ALA A 175 5.88 8.76 -8.82
CA ALA A 175 6.04 10.06 -8.16
C ALA A 175 5.90 11.27 -9.11
N PHE A 176 5.89 11.05 -10.43
CA PHE A 176 5.85 12.10 -11.45
C PHE A 176 4.45 12.25 -12.07
N GLY A 177 3.48 11.43 -11.65
CA GLY A 177 2.10 11.46 -12.13
C GLY A 177 1.85 10.57 -13.34
N ASN A 178 2.78 9.67 -13.69
CA ASN A 178 2.48 8.67 -14.70
C ASN A 178 1.60 7.57 -14.07
N GLU A 179 0.50 7.26 -14.74
CA GLU A 179 -0.51 6.32 -14.25
C GLU A 179 -0.80 5.27 -15.31
N THR A 180 -0.88 4.00 -14.89
CA THR A 180 -1.14 2.87 -15.79
C THR A 180 -2.09 1.89 -15.12
N PRO A 181 -3.34 1.78 -15.59
CA PRO A 181 -4.24 0.69 -15.20
C PRO A 181 -3.96 -0.56 -16.05
N LYS A 182 -4.12 -1.73 -15.44
CA LYS A 182 -4.05 -3.03 -16.13
C LYS A 182 -5.27 -3.87 -15.76
N PHE A 183 -5.99 -4.33 -16.75
CA PHE A 183 -7.16 -5.19 -16.61
C PHE A 183 -6.89 -6.60 -17.15
N PRO A 184 -7.64 -7.62 -16.71
CA PRO A 184 -7.60 -8.94 -17.33
C PRO A 184 -7.87 -8.81 -18.83
N SER A 185 -7.19 -9.62 -19.64
CA SER A 185 -7.39 -9.66 -21.10
C SER A 185 -8.81 -10.09 -21.52
N ASN A 186 -9.58 -10.68 -20.59
CA ASN A 186 -10.97 -11.09 -20.78
C ASN A 186 -11.89 -10.24 -19.87
N LEU A 187 -12.36 -9.12 -20.37
CA LEU A 187 -13.37 -8.26 -19.71
C LEU A 187 -14.70 -8.99 -19.40
N GLY A 188 -14.88 -10.24 -19.83
CA GLY A 188 -16.10 -11.03 -19.62
C GLY A 188 -16.22 -11.70 -18.24
N THR A 189 -15.19 -11.66 -17.40
CA THR A 189 -15.14 -12.38 -16.11
C THR A 189 -15.06 -11.48 -14.88
N MET A 190 -15.26 -10.17 -14.99
CA MET A 190 -15.60 -9.36 -13.82
C MET A 190 -17.10 -9.61 -13.47
N SER A 191 -17.47 -10.84 -13.18
CA SER A 191 -18.70 -11.14 -12.47
C SER A 191 -18.44 -10.90 -10.99
N VAL A 192 -19.15 -9.94 -10.46
CA VAL A 192 -19.35 -9.72 -9.03
C VAL A 192 -19.93 -10.97 -8.38
#